data_bcbd108e1f3bed696f6cd1531b357294
#
_entry.id   bcbd108e1f3bed696f6cd1531b357294
#
_cell.length_a   1.000
_cell.length_b   1.000
_cell.length_c   1.000
_cell.angle_alpha   90.00
_cell.angle_beta   90.00
_cell.angle_gamma   90.00
#
_symmetry.space_group_name_H-M   'P 1'
#
loop_
_entity.id
_entity.type
_entity.pdbx_description
1 polymer ?
#
loop_
_entity_poly.entity_id
_entity_poly.type
_entity_poly.pdbx_seq_one_letter_code
_entity_poly.pdbx_strand_id
1 'polypeptide(L)'
;MKKILIANRGEIAIRIARTCNDLGIKTVGIYSEDDSSSLHLSKMDESFIVDEKGANAYLNIKKIISIAKLSKVDAIHPGYGFLSENPSFASAAKRAKIKFIGPSERSLKIFGEKTQAKGLAEKLSIPVIEGSKGKVTLRQATAFMKDLKKNSSLVIKAVAGGGGRGMRVVNSAGDLKEAMDRASSEAEAAFNSPELYVEEYLKNYRHVEVQVLGDGKGQATHFHE
;
A
#
# COMPACT_ATOMS: atom_id res chain seq x y z
N MET A 1 -11.78 22.96 -6.21
CA MET A 1 -10.58 22.67 -5.39
C MET A 1 -9.59 23.78 -5.65
N LYS A 2 -9.18 24.48 -4.61
CA LYS A 2 -8.32 25.69 -4.73
C LYS A 2 -6.95 25.48 -4.07
N LYS A 3 -6.87 24.60 -3.08
CA LYS A 3 -5.65 24.39 -2.29
C LYS A 3 -5.53 22.93 -1.83
N ILE A 4 -4.35 22.33 -1.99
CA ILE A 4 -4.07 20.91 -1.69
C ILE A 4 -2.85 20.81 -0.77
N LEU A 5 -2.92 19.96 0.26
CA LEU A 5 -1.75 19.51 1.00
C LEU A 5 -1.16 18.25 0.32
N ILE A 6 0.13 18.27 0.07
CA ILE A 6 0.89 17.13 -0.46
C ILE A 6 1.56 16.41 0.71
N ALA A 7 1.00 15.27 1.11
CA ALA A 7 1.48 14.49 2.26
C ALA A 7 2.57 13.50 1.83
N ASN A 8 3.62 14.04 1.21
CA ASN A 8 4.76 13.27 0.71
C ASN A 8 5.98 14.18 0.54
N ARG A 9 7.09 13.62 0.07
CA ARG A 9 8.36 14.33 -0.15
C ARG A 9 9.00 13.96 -1.48
N GLY A 10 10.16 14.56 -1.77
CA GLY A 10 11.02 14.19 -2.90
C GLY A 10 10.35 14.40 -4.25
N GLU A 11 10.66 13.52 -5.18
CA GLU A 11 10.25 13.66 -6.58
C GLU A 11 8.73 13.59 -6.77
N ILE A 12 8.02 12.74 -6.02
CA ILE A 12 6.57 12.64 -6.16
C ILE A 12 5.87 13.91 -5.68
N ALA A 13 6.36 14.53 -4.62
CA ALA A 13 5.82 15.80 -4.15
C ALA A 13 6.02 16.90 -5.20
N ILE A 14 7.19 16.94 -5.86
CA ILE A 14 7.47 17.86 -6.97
C ILE A 14 6.54 17.58 -8.16
N ARG A 15 6.34 16.29 -8.49
CA ARG A 15 5.47 15.87 -9.61
C ARG A 15 4.03 16.32 -9.41
N ILE A 16 3.51 16.16 -8.17
CA ILE A 16 2.16 16.59 -7.81
C ILE A 16 2.07 18.12 -7.84
N ALA A 17 3.04 18.82 -7.24
CA ALA A 17 3.08 20.28 -7.20
C ALA A 17 3.09 20.91 -8.60
N ARG A 18 3.83 20.31 -9.54
CA ARG A 18 3.84 20.74 -10.94
C ARG A 18 2.43 20.72 -11.54
N THR A 19 1.73 19.59 -11.42
CA THR A 19 0.36 19.46 -11.94
C THR A 19 -0.60 20.43 -11.24
N CYS A 20 -0.47 20.63 -9.93
CA CYS A 20 -1.27 21.62 -9.21
C CYS A 20 -1.05 23.03 -9.76
N ASN A 21 0.20 23.40 -10.01
CA ASN A 21 0.56 24.69 -10.57
C ASN A 21 -0.04 24.89 -11.98
N ASP A 22 0.08 23.86 -12.85
CA ASP A 22 -0.50 23.89 -14.20
C ASP A 22 -2.03 24.05 -14.19
N LEU A 23 -2.68 23.59 -13.13
CA LEU A 23 -4.12 23.70 -12.89
C LEU A 23 -4.53 24.94 -12.06
N GLY A 24 -3.60 25.79 -11.69
CA GLY A 24 -3.86 26.97 -10.84
C GLY A 24 -4.28 26.62 -9.40
N ILE A 25 -3.87 25.45 -8.90
CA ILE A 25 -4.19 24.97 -7.55
C ILE A 25 -3.01 25.26 -6.62
N LYS A 26 -3.27 25.95 -5.51
CA LYS A 26 -2.27 26.23 -4.48
C LYS A 26 -1.82 24.94 -3.76
N THR A 27 -0.55 24.90 -3.40
CA THR A 27 0.09 23.73 -2.79
C THR A 27 0.61 24.03 -1.39
N VAL A 28 0.42 23.07 -0.49
CA VAL A 28 0.99 23.05 0.85
C VAL A 28 1.87 21.81 0.96
N GLY A 29 3.16 22.00 1.17
CA GLY A 29 4.13 20.95 1.44
C GLY A 29 4.27 20.69 2.93
N ILE A 30 4.72 19.48 3.26
CA ILE A 30 5.16 19.12 4.60
C ILE A 30 6.60 18.60 4.55
N TYR A 31 7.31 18.74 5.66
CA TYR A 31 8.68 18.23 5.75
C TYR A 31 9.03 17.82 7.18
N SER A 32 9.93 16.83 7.31
CA SER A 32 10.56 16.46 8.57
C SER A 32 11.66 17.45 8.94
N GLU A 33 12.14 17.44 10.16
CA GLU A 33 13.29 18.25 10.59
C GLU A 33 14.50 18.08 9.65
N ASP A 34 14.74 16.82 9.18
CA ASP A 34 15.87 16.47 8.33
C ASP A 34 15.71 16.91 6.87
N ASP A 35 14.47 17.20 6.45
CA ASP A 35 14.13 17.55 5.07
C ASP A 35 13.95 19.07 4.86
N SER A 36 14.39 19.91 5.81
CA SER A 36 14.20 21.38 5.77
C SER A 36 14.82 22.08 4.56
N SER A 37 15.82 21.47 3.91
CA SER A 37 16.45 21.94 2.68
C SER A 37 16.05 21.18 1.42
N SER A 38 15.06 20.31 1.52
CA SER A 38 14.64 19.43 0.40
C SER A 38 14.03 20.23 -0.75
N LEU A 39 14.43 19.86 -1.97
CA LEU A 39 14.03 20.55 -3.21
C LEU A 39 12.51 20.68 -3.39
N HIS A 40 11.73 19.70 -2.91
CA HIS A 40 10.28 19.74 -3.06
C HIS A 40 9.66 20.98 -2.40
N LEU A 41 10.26 21.51 -1.32
CA LEU A 41 9.75 22.69 -0.62
C LEU A 41 9.78 23.94 -1.49
N SER A 42 10.81 24.08 -2.35
CA SER A 42 10.91 25.21 -3.30
C SER A 42 9.86 25.18 -4.42
N LYS A 43 9.07 24.11 -4.51
CA LYS A 43 7.98 23.93 -5.49
C LYS A 43 6.60 24.09 -4.89
N MET A 44 6.52 24.43 -3.59
CA MET A 44 5.27 24.62 -2.86
C MET A 44 4.98 26.11 -2.65
N ASP A 45 3.70 26.49 -2.62
CA ASP A 45 3.31 27.85 -2.24
C ASP A 45 3.49 28.08 -0.74
N GLU A 46 3.24 27.07 0.09
CA GLU A 46 3.43 27.08 1.54
C GLU A 46 4.06 25.77 1.99
N SER A 47 4.85 25.80 3.06
CA SER A 47 5.45 24.59 3.64
C SER A 47 5.42 24.63 5.16
N PHE A 48 5.15 23.46 5.77
CA PHE A 48 5.04 23.30 7.21
C PHE A 48 5.92 22.17 7.70
N ILE A 49 6.63 22.42 8.80
CA ILE A 49 7.37 21.37 9.48
C ILE A 49 6.41 20.42 10.19
N VAL A 50 6.65 19.13 10.04
CA VAL A 50 6.12 18.10 10.94
C VAL A 50 7.23 17.83 11.93
N ASP A 51 7.09 18.34 13.15
CA ASP A 51 8.06 18.27 14.26
C ASP A 51 8.38 16.80 14.65
N GLU A 52 9.05 16.11 13.74
CA GLU A 52 9.57 14.76 13.83
C GLU A 52 10.66 14.53 12.77
N LYS A 53 11.52 13.52 13.01
CA LYS A 53 12.62 13.18 12.11
C LYS A 53 12.27 12.05 11.14
N GLY A 54 12.87 12.11 9.98
CA GLY A 54 12.82 11.07 8.97
C GLY A 54 11.42 10.68 8.54
N ALA A 55 11.21 9.40 8.30
CA ALA A 55 9.96 8.84 7.79
C ALA A 55 8.77 9.02 8.75
N ASN A 56 9.02 9.12 10.06
CA ASN A 56 7.97 9.26 11.07
C ASN A 56 7.13 10.52 10.87
N ALA A 57 7.74 11.62 10.43
CA ALA A 57 7.04 12.85 10.10
C ALA A 57 5.93 12.60 9.06
N TYR A 58 6.23 11.81 8.04
CA TYR A 58 5.28 11.49 6.94
C TYR A 58 4.28 10.38 7.30
N LEU A 59 4.41 9.77 8.46
CA LEU A 59 3.51 8.74 8.99
C LEU A 59 2.62 9.27 10.13
N ASN A 60 2.82 10.51 10.59
CA ASN A 60 2.06 11.10 11.67
C ASN A 60 0.73 11.71 11.18
N ILE A 61 -0.31 10.87 11.16
CA ILE A 61 -1.65 11.27 10.73
C ILE A 61 -2.17 12.49 11.48
N LYS A 62 -1.97 12.55 12.82
CA LYS A 62 -2.52 13.62 13.65
C LYS A 62 -1.92 14.98 13.28
N LYS A 63 -0.58 15.05 13.18
CA LYS A 63 0.13 16.29 12.81
C LYS A 63 -0.21 16.74 11.40
N ILE A 64 -0.23 15.79 10.43
CA ILE A 64 -0.58 16.11 9.03
C ILE A 64 -2.01 16.67 8.91
N ILE A 65 -2.99 16.06 9.58
CA ILE A 65 -4.37 16.55 9.58
C ILE A 65 -4.47 17.92 10.28
N SER A 66 -3.69 18.16 11.33
CA SER A 66 -3.63 19.48 11.99
C SER A 66 -3.12 20.57 11.05
N ILE A 67 -2.02 20.31 10.34
CA ILE A 67 -1.47 21.20 9.32
C ILE A 67 -2.50 21.44 8.20
N ALA A 68 -3.17 20.39 7.72
CA ALA A 68 -4.19 20.50 6.68
C ALA A 68 -5.36 21.41 7.08
N LYS A 69 -5.79 21.34 8.35
CA LYS A 69 -6.82 22.22 8.90
C LYS A 69 -6.32 23.66 9.05
N LEU A 70 -5.11 23.83 9.59
CA LEU A 70 -4.50 25.15 9.80
C LEU A 70 -4.34 25.89 8.47
N SER A 71 -3.85 25.22 7.45
CA SER A 71 -3.64 25.76 6.11
C SER A 71 -4.90 25.84 5.25
N LYS A 72 -6.05 25.41 5.80
CA LYS A 72 -7.38 25.48 5.16
C LYS A 72 -7.40 24.85 3.76
N VAL A 73 -6.80 23.66 3.61
CA VAL A 73 -6.78 22.95 2.32
C VAL A 73 -8.13 22.28 2.03
N ASP A 74 -8.47 22.19 0.76
CA ASP A 74 -9.67 21.46 0.29
C ASP A 74 -9.44 19.96 0.24
N ALA A 75 -8.18 19.54 0.00
CA ALA A 75 -7.83 18.14 -0.20
C ALA A 75 -6.41 17.83 0.28
N ILE A 76 -6.15 16.52 0.46
CA ILE A 76 -4.84 15.95 0.72
C ILE A 76 -4.50 14.97 -0.40
N HIS A 77 -3.32 15.14 -1.00
CA HIS A 77 -2.74 14.16 -1.93
C HIS A 77 -1.61 13.39 -1.23
N PRO A 78 -1.76 12.09 -1.01
CA PRO A 78 -0.77 11.30 -0.27
C PRO A 78 0.46 10.91 -1.11
N GLY A 79 0.43 11.10 -2.43
CA GLY A 79 1.42 10.53 -3.33
C GLY A 79 1.36 9.00 -3.36
N TYR A 80 2.51 8.34 -3.30
CA TYR A 80 2.66 6.90 -3.09
C TYR A 80 3.54 6.61 -1.87
N GLY A 81 3.51 5.38 -1.35
CA GLY A 81 4.19 5.02 -0.09
C GLY A 81 3.59 5.74 1.13
N PHE A 82 4.31 5.80 2.23
CA PHE A 82 3.88 6.42 3.49
C PHE A 82 2.41 6.10 3.85
N LEU A 83 1.55 7.10 3.79
CA LEU A 83 0.12 6.99 4.15
C LEU A 83 -0.82 6.82 2.95
N SER A 84 -0.31 6.65 1.73
CA SER A 84 -1.15 6.57 0.52
C SER A 84 -2.14 5.39 0.55
N GLU A 85 -1.74 4.28 1.15
CA GLU A 85 -2.55 3.07 1.30
C GLU A 85 -3.13 2.90 2.71
N ASN A 86 -3.03 3.95 3.55
CA ASN A 86 -3.47 3.87 4.95
C ASN A 86 -4.95 4.23 5.10
N PRO A 87 -5.84 3.27 5.43
CA PRO A 87 -7.27 3.54 5.58
C PRO A 87 -7.58 4.50 6.72
N SER A 88 -6.76 4.52 7.79
CA SER A 88 -6.96 5.43 8.92
C SER A 88 -6.67 6.89 8.53
N PHE A 89 -5.76 7.13 7.59
CA PHE A 89 -5.49 8.47 7.08
C PHE A 89 -6.64 8.97 6.21
N ALA A 90 -7.14 8.14 5.29
CA ALA A 90 -8.33 8.48 4.48
C ALA A 90 -9.55 8.78 5.38
N SER A 91 -9.77 7.97 6.44
CA SER A 91 -10.80 8.17 7.43
C SER A 91 -10.62 9.48 8.22
N ALA A 92 -9.38 9.80 8.63
CA ALA A 92 -9.06 11.03 9.35
C ALA A 92 -9.30 12.28 8.48
N ALA A 93 -8.92 12.25 7.21
CA ALA A 93 -9.20 13.32 6.26
C ALA A 93 -10.72 13.52 6.09
N LYS A 94 -11.48 12.44 5.92
CA LYS A 94 -12.95 12.49 5.82
C LYS A 94 -13.58 13.12 7.06
N ARG A 95 -13.17 12.71 8.28
CA ARG A 95 -13.67 13.31 9.53
C ARG A 95 -13.32 14.79 9.65
N ALA A 96 -12.19 15.19 9.09
CA ALA A 96 -11.78 16.61 9.01
C ALA A 96 -12.51 17.41 7.93
N LYS A 97 -13.41 16.78 7.15
CA LYS A 97 -14.08 17.34 5.97
C LYS A 97 -13.09 17.79 4.87
N ILE A 98 -11.95 17.14 4.78
CA ILE A 98 -10.91 17.35 3.77
C ILE A 98 -10.96 16.17 2.80
N LYS A 99 -10.97 16.43 1.49
CA LYS A 99 -11.03 15.39 0.47
C LYS A 99 -9.69 14.63 0.45
N PHE A 100 -9.74 13.31 0.57
CA PHE A 100 -8.60 12.45 0.32
C PHE A 100 -8.54 12.15 -1.18
N ILE A 101 -7.42 12.48 -1.84
CA ILE A 101 -7.20 12.17 -3.26
C ILE A 101 -6.64 10.75 -3.33
N GLY A 102 -7.53 9.81 -3.55
CA GLY A 102 -7.23 8.37 -3.56
C GLY A 102 -8.47 7.53 -3.32
N PRO A 103 -8.30 6.23 -3.13
CA PRO A 103 -9.39 5.30 -2.89
C PRO A 103 -10.11 5.58 -1.57
N SER A 104 -11.33 5.04 -1.45
CA SER A 104 -12.08 5.12 -0.20
C SER A 104 -11.42 4.33 0.94
N GLU A 105 -11.70 4.68 2.19
CA GLU A 105 -11.29 3.89 3.37
C GLU A 105 -11.64 2.40 3.20
N ARG A 106 -12.85 2.10 2.69
CA ARG A 106 -13.31 0.73 2.44
C ARG A 106 -12.44 0.03 1.38
N SER A 107 -12.15 0.71 0.28
CA SER A 107 -11.30 0.16 -0.78
C SER A 107 -9.88 -0.10 -0.26
N LEU A 108 -9.31 0.86 0.47
CA LEU A 108 -7.98 0.71 1.07
C LEU A 108 -7.91 -0.48 2.04
N LYS A 109 -8.96 -0.72 2.83
CA LYS A 109 -9.04 -1.90 3.71
C LYS A 109 -9.09 -3.21 2.93
N ILE A 110 -9.94 -3.28 1.90
CA ILE A 110 -10.12 -4.51 1.11
C ILE A 110 -8.85 -4.84 0.32
N PHE A 111 -8.29 -3.87 -0.39
CA PHE A 111 -7.13 -4.10 -1.25
C PHE A 111 -5.79 -4.09 -0.52
N GLY A 112 -5.72 -3.48 0.67
CA GLY A 112 -4.54 -3.56 1.55
C GLY A 112 -4.36 -4.94 2.19
N GLU A 113 -5.41 -5.76 2.26
CA GLU A 113 -5.34 -7.13 2.75
C GLU A 113 -5.44 -8.12 1.60
N LYS A 114 -4.33 -8.81 1.28
CA LYS A 114 -4.20 -9.68 0.10
C LYS A 114 -5.25 -10.79 0.03
N THR A 115 -5.63 -11.36 1.17
CA THR A 115 -6.65 -12.42 1.24
C THR A 115 -8.05 -11.89 0.94
N GLN A 116 -8.38 -10.68 1.39
CA GLN A 116 -9.66 -10.05 1.07
C GLN A 116 -9.72 -9.64 -0.40
N ALA A 117 -8.64 -9.05 -0.93
CA ALA A 117 -8.53 -8.66 -2.33
C ALA A 117 -8.70 -9.88 -3.25
N LYS A 118 -8.01 -10.99 -2.95
CA LYS A 118 -8.13 -12.25 -3.68
C LYS A 118 -9.54 -12.82 -3.62
N GLY A 119 -10.13 -12.88 -2.43
CA GLY A 119 -11.51 -13.37 -2.27
C GLY A 119 -12.54 -12.51 -2.99
N LEU A 120 -12.32 -11.20 -3.14
CA LEU A 120 -13.16 -10.33 -3.96
C LEU A 120 -12.97 -10.62 -5.44
N ALA A 121 -11.74 -10.79 -5.92
CA ALA A 121 -11.44 -11.16 -7.31
C ALA A 121 -12.10 -12.49 -7.70
N GLU A 122 -12.00 -13.51 -6.86
CA GLU A 122 -12.66 -14.81 -7.05
C GLU A 122 -14.20 -14.67 -7.18
N LYS A 123 -14.83 -13.87 -6.30
CA LYS A 123 -16.28 -13.60 -6.35
C LYS A 123 -16.71 -12.89 -7.64
N LEU A 124 -15.81 -12.13 -8.23
CA LEU A 124 -16.04 -11.42 -9.50
C LEU A 124 -15.57 -12.23 -10.71
N SER A 125 -15.22 -13.49 -10.54
CA SER A 125 -14.70 -14.39 -11.59
C SER A 125 -13.44 -13.84 -12.28
N ILE A 126 -12.65 -13.06 -11.57
CA ILE A 126 -11.34 -12.59 -12.03
C ILE A 126 -10.33 -13.70 -11.74
N PRO A 127 -9.54 -14.16 -12.71
CA PRO A 127 -8.54 -15.18 -12.50
C PRO A 127 -7.52 -14.77 -11.42
N VAL A 128 -7.25 -15.67 -10.48
CA VAL A 128 -6.26 -15.49 -9.42
C VAL A 128 -5.31 -16.68 -9.38
N ILE A 129 -4.12 -16.44 -8.84
CA ILE A 129 -3.16 -17.53 -8.60
C ILE A 129 -3.76 -18.47 -7.53
N GLU A 130 -3.68 -19.78 -7.77
CA GLU A 130 -4.11 -20.79 -6.79
C GLU A 130 -3.36 -20.61 -5.46
N GLY A 131 -4.07 -20.70 -4.35
CA GLY A 131 -3.49 -20.52 -3.03
C GLY A 131 -4.48 -20.75 -1.90
N SER A 132 -3.99 -20.68 -0.68
CA SER A 132 -4.84 -20.81 0.50
C SER A 132 -5.78 -19.62 0.67
N LYS A 133 -6.96 -19.87 1.23
CA LYS A 133 -7.98 -18.83 1.53
C LYS A 133 -7.68 -18.02 2.80
N GLY A 134 -6.45 -18.05 3.28
CA GLY A 134 -6.01 -17.35 4.48
C GLY A 134 -4.81 -18.05 5.10
N LYS A 135 -4.61 -17.83 6.40
CA LYS A 135 -3.51 -18.46 7.15
C LYS A 135 -3.59 -20.00 7.08
N VAL A 136 -2.42 -20.63 7.02
CA VAL A 136 -2.30 -22.08 6.94
C VAL A 136 -1.43 -22.64 8.06
N THR A 137 -1.78 -23.86 8.48
CA THR A 137 -0.93 -24.74 9.26
C THR A 137 -0.01 -25.52 8.33
N LEU A 138 1.06 -26.13 8.88
CA LEU A 138 1.96 -27.01 8.13
C LEU A 138 1.20 -28.13 7.42
N ARG A 139 0.20 -28.73 8.08
CA ARG A 139 -0.65 -29.79 7.50
C ARG A 139 -1.40 -29.30 6.26
N GLN A 140 -1.99 -28.11 6.32
CA GLN A 140 -2.73 -27.50 5.21
C GLN A 140 -1.78 -27.14 4.05
N ALA A 141 -0.62 -26.55 4.35
CA ALA A 141 0.39 -26.24 3.35
C ALA A 141 0.94 -27.51 2.66
N THR A 142 1.13 -28.59 3.43
CA THR A 142 1.54 -29.89 2.87
C THR A 142 0.46 -30.48 1.95
N ALA A 143 -0.81 -30.41 2.34
CA ALA A 143 -1.91 -30.86 1.49
C ALA A 143 -1.97 -30.03 0.21
N PHE A 144 -1.94 -28.70 0.31
CA PHE A 144 -1.93 -27.81 -0.85
C PHE A 144 -0.76 -28.13 -1.81
N MET A 145 0.44 -28.36 -1.28
CA MET A 145 1.60 -28.70 -2.11
C MET A 145 1.44 -30.04 -2.86
N LYS A 146 0.74 -31.00 -2.28
CA LYS A 146 0.45 -32.27 -2.95
C LYS A 146 -0.56 -32.13 -4.10
N ASP A 147 -1.49 -31.19 -3.97
CA ASP A 147 -2.54 -30.94 -4.96
C ASP A 147 -2.03 -30.08 -6.15
N LEU A 148 -0.85 -29.43 -6.00
CA LEU A 148 -0.23 -28.69 -7.09
C LEU A 148 0.16 -29.60 -8.26
N LYS A 149 0.15 -29.04 -9.47
CA LYS A 149 0.61 -29.74 -10.67
C LYS A 149 2.04 -30.27 -10.48
N LYS A 150 2.32 -31.40 -11.10
CA LYS A 150 3.66 -32.00 -11.07
C LYS A 150 4.71 -30.98 -11.53
N ASN A 151 5.78 -30.81 -10.76
CA ASN A 151 6.85 -29.83 -10.94
C ASN A 151 6.48 -28.36 -10.64
N SER A 152 5.31 -28.07 -10.08
CA SER A 152 5.02 -26.75 -9.49
C SER A 152 5.76 -26.58 -8.17
N SER A 153 6.09 -25.35 -7.86
CA SER A 153 6.66 -24.95 -6.58
C SER A 153 5.62 -24.16 -5.78
N LEU A 154 5.78 -24.13 -4.48
CA LEU A 154 4.93 -23.36 -3.57
C LEU A 154 5.69 -22.14 -3.11
N VAL A 155 5.01 -21.01 -2.95
CA VAL A 155 5.55 -19.84 -2.26
C VAL A 155 4.81 -19.62 -0.94
N ILE A 156 5.56 -19.52 0.14
CA ILE A 156 5.07 -19.10 1.47
C ILE A 156 5.15 -17.59 1.54
N LYS A 157 4.13 -16.95 2.10
CA LYS A 157 4.06 -15.49 2.28
C LYS A 157 3.45 -15.14 3.63
N ALA A 158 3.93 -14.07 4.26
CA ALA A 158 3.31 -13.52 5.46
C ALA A 158 1.94 -12.90 5.12
N VAL A 159 0.92 -13.17 5.94
CA VAL A 159 -0.44 -12.59 5.76
C VAL A 159 -0.40 -11.07 5.92
N ALA A 160 0.30 -10.58 6.93
CA ALA A 160 0.49 -9.14 7.18
C ALA A 160 1.61 -8.51 6.34
N GLY A 161 2.24 -9.29 5.44
CA GLY A 161 3.48 -8.93 4.77
C GLY A 161 3.32 -8.09 3.51
N GLY A 162 4.35 -7.26 3.26
CA GLY A 162 4.56 -6.51 2.03
C GLY A 162 6.05 -6.45 1.68
N GLY A 163 6.38 -6.07 0.42
CA GLY A 163 7.77 -5.87 -0.01
C GLY A 163 8.66 -7.12 -0.03
N GLY A 164 8.08 -8.32 -0.10
CA GLY A 164 8.83 -9.59 -0.22
C GLY A 164 9.42 -10.14 1.08
N ARG A 165 9.23 -9.48 2.22
CA ARG A 165 9.66 -10.00 3.53
C ARG A 165 8.76 -11.16 3.97
N GLY A 166 9.37 -12.20 4.56
CA GLY A 166 8.65 -13.43 4.94
C GLY A 166 8.18 -14.25 3.74
N MET A 167 8.82 -14.11 2.56
CA MET A 167 8.50 -14.87 1.36
C MET A 167 9.56 -15.93 1.09
N ARG A 168 9.13 -17.19 0.88
CA ARG A 168 10.02 -18.32 0.58
C ARG A 168 9.42 -19.24 -0.46
N VAL A 169 10.23 -19.59 -1.46
CA VAL A 169 9.87 -20.59 -2.46
C VAL A 169 10.29 -21.97 -1.96
N VAL A 170 9.38 -22.93 -2.04
CA VAL A 170 9.57 -24.32 -1.61
C VAL A 170 9.34 -25.23 -2.80
N ASN A 171 10.34 -26.06 -3.11
CA ASN A 171 10.30 -26.97 -4.24
C ASN A 171 10.00 -28.43 -3.82
N SER A 172 10.16 -28.76 -2.54
CA SER A 172 9.92 -30.11 -2.03
C SER A 172 9.15 -30.08 -0.71
N ALA A 173 8.34 -31.12 -0.48
CA ALA A 173 7.60 -31.25 0.78
C ALA A 173 8.53 -31.45 1.99
N GLY A 174 9.75 -31.94 1.77
CA GLY A 174 10.74 -32.12 2.83
C GLY A 174 11.23 -30.79 3.43
N ASP A 175 11.31 -29.76 2.60
CA ASP A 175 11.81 -28.44 3.01
C ASP A 175 10.71 -27.56 3.61
N LEU A 176 9.44 -27.96 3.48
CA LEU A 176 8.28 -27.11 3.79
C LEU A 176 8.25 -26.68 5.26
N LYS A 177 8.54 -27.62 6.18
CA LYS A 177 8.51 -27.31 7.62
C LYS A 177 9.53 -26.23 7.98
N GLU A 178 10.78 -26.43 7.59
CA GLU A 178 11.86 -25.48 7.89
C GLU A 178 11.58 -24.11 7.25
N ALA A 179 11.10 -24.09 6.01
CA ALA A 179 10.75 -22.87 5.30
C ALA A 179 9.60 -22.10 5.99
N MET A 180 8.59 -22.79 6.50
CA MET A 180 7.49 -22.20 7.26
C MET A 180 7.97 -21.63 8.60
N ASP A 181 8.78 -22.40 9.35
CA ASP A 181 9.30 -21.96 10.65
C ASP A 181 10.12 -20.67 10.50
N ARG A 182 11.00 -20.60 9.49
CA ARG A 182 11.79 -19.39 9.19
C ARG A 182 10.92 -18.21 8.71
N ALA A 183 9.98 -18.46 7.81
CA ALA A 183 9.08 -17.41 7.30
C ALA A 183 8.19 -16.84 8.43
N SER A 184 7.72 -17.69 9.34
CA SER A 184 6.93 -17.30 10.50
C SER A 184 7.71 -16.40 11.46
N SER A 185 8.97 -16.78 11.78
CA SER A 185 9.84 -15.98 12.64
C SER A 185 10.16 -14.60 12.04
N GLU A 186 10.41 -14.56 10.72
CA GLU A 186 10.64 -13.28 10.01
C GLU A 186 9.38 -12.41 9.96
N ALA A 187 8.21 -13.02 9.77
CA ALA A 187 6.93 -12.31 9.75
C ALA A 187 6.60 -11.73 11.13
N GLU A 188 6.84 -12.49 12.21
CA GLU A 188 6.67 -12.02 13.58
C GLU A 188 7.57 -10.82 13.86
N ALA A 189 8.87 -10.92 13.52
CA ALA A 189 9.83 -9.84 13.76
C ALA A 189 9.53 -8.58 12.94
N ALA A 190 9.02 -8.72 11.69
CA ALA A 190 8.81 -7.60 10.79
C ALA A 190 7.42 -6.97 10.90
N PHE A 191 6.40 -7.76 11.24
CA PHE A 191 4.98 -7.37 11.16
C PHE A 191 4.20 -7.63 12.45
N ASN A 192 4.86 -8.16 13.48
CA ASN A 192 4.22 -8.57 14.75
C ASN A 192 3.06 -9.56 14.52
N SER A 193 3.22 -10.45 13.52
CA SER A 193 2.26 -11.49 13.16
C SER A 193 2.96 -12.65 12.47
N PRO A 194 2.91 -13.88 13.04
CA PRO A 194 3.57 -15.06 12.49
C PRO A 194 2.74 -15.75 11.39
N GLU A 195 1.57 -15.20 11.06
CA GLU A 195 0.60 -15.84 10.16
C GLU A 195 1.11 -15.90 8.74
N LEU A 196 1.05 -17.11 8.17
CA LEU A 196 1.52 -17.41 6.81
C LEU A 196 0.36 -17.91 5.94
N TYR A 197 0.43 -17.63 4.65
CA TYR A 197 -0.39 -18.25 3.63
C TYR A 197 0.49 -18.78 2.51
N VAL A 198 -0.07 -19.64 1.65
CA VAL A 198 0.66 -20.28 0.56
C VAL A 198 -0.03 -20.05 -0.78
N GLU A 199 0.77 -19.97 -1.84
CA GLU A 199 0.31 -19.87 -3.22
C GLU A 199 1.17 -20.72 -4.14
N GLU A 200 0.65 -21.07 -5.31
CA GLU A 200 1.46 -21.64 -6.39
C GLU A 200 2.53 -20.63 -6.81
N TYR A 201 3.77 -21.07 -6.93
CA TYR A 201 4.85 -20.25 -7.45
C TYR A 201 4.88 -20.32 -8.98
N LEU A 202 4.53 -19.24 -9.62
CA LEU A 202 4.62 -19.13 -11.07
C LEU A 202 6.07 -18.88 -11.50
N LYS A 203 6.54 -19.68 -12.46
CA LYS A 203 7.84 -19.51 -13.12
C LYS A 203 7.64 -18.78 -14.46
N ASN A 204 8.62 -18.00 -14.86
CA ASN A 204 8.63 -17.34 -16.18
C ASN A 204 7.41 -16.44 -16.43
N TYR A 205 6.99 -15.66 -15.42
CA TYR A 205 5.93 -14.69 -15.58
C TYR A 205 6.48 -13.28 -15.89
N ARG A 206 5.64 -12.46 -16.51
CA ARG A 206 5.86 -11.02 -16.68
C ARG A 206 4.90 -10.28 -15.76
N HIS A 207 5.43 -9.31 -15.01
CA HIS A 207 4.59 -8.40 -14.24
C HIS A 207 3.93 -7.40 -15.19
N VAL A 208 2.62 -7.33 -15.15
CA VAL A 208 1.82 -6.34 -15.90
C VAL A 208 0.91 -5.63 -14.91
N GLU A 209 0.95 -4.32 -14.91
CA GLU A 209 0.19 -3.46 -14.02
C GLU A 209 -0.63 -2.47 -14.85
N VAL A 210 -1.90 -2.30 -14.51
CA VAL A 210 -2.80 -1.39 -15.20
C VAL A 210 -3.26 -0.30 -14.24
N GLN A 211 -3.02 0.97 -14.61
CA GLN A 211 -3.52 2.10 -13.83
C GLN A 211 -5.02 2.27 -14.04
N VAL A 212 -5.77 2.26 -12.95
CA VAL A 212 -7.24 2.42 -12.97
C VAL A 212 -7.63 3.67 -12.19
N LEU A 213 -8.59 4.43 -12.72
CA LEU A 213 -9.19 5.60 -12.06
C LEU A 213 -10.70 5.44 -12.01
N GLY A 214 -11.29 5.52 -10.81
CA GLY A 214 -12.74 5.55 -10.61
C GLY A 214 -13.27 6.95 -10.40
N ASP A 215 -14.48 7.23 -10.89
CA ASP A 215 -15.17 8.51 -10.70
C ASP A 215 -15.91 8.63 -9.34
N GLY A 216 -15.90 7.57 -8.54
CA GLY A 216 -16.64 7.48 -7.28
C GLY A 216 -18.16 7.33 -7.43
N LYS A 217 -18.67 7.17 -8.66
CA LYS A 217 -20.10 7.00 -8.98
C LYS A 217 -20.41 5.67 -9.67
N GLY A 218 -19.41 4.76 -9.74
CA GLY A 218 -19.55 3.43 -10.32
C GLY A 218 -18.94 3.26 -11.70
N GLN A 219 -18.36 4.31 -12.28
CA GLN A 219 -17.60 4.21 -13.51
C GLN A 219 -16.09 4.18 -13.22
N ALA A 220 -15.36 3.47 -14.05
CA ALA A 220 -13.90 3.43 -14.01
C ALA A 220 -13.32 3.47 -15.41
N THR A 221 -12.14 4.05 -15.53
CA THR A 221 -11.33 4.03 -16.75
C THR A 221 -9.92 3.53 -16.45
N HIS A 222 -9.20 3.12 -17.47
CA HIS A 222 -7.81 2.68 -17.35
C HIS A 222 -6.91 3.47 -18.29
N PHE A 223 -5.62 3.50 -17.96
CA PHE A 223 -4.58 4.26 -18.65
C PHE A 223 -3.49 3.34 -19.23
N HIS A 224 -3.87 2.14 -19.64
CA HIS A 224 -2.97 1.09 -20.14
C HIS A 224 -2.02 0.56 -19.07
N GLU A 225 -1.06 -0.29 -19.50
CA GLU A 225 0.06 -0.80 -18.71
C GLU A 225 1.30 0.12 -18.79
#